data_e8c000c266b885f85b18b21bd14e8a4e
#
_entry.id   e8c000c266b885f85b18b21bd14e8a4e
#
_cell.length_a   1.000
_cell.length_b   1.000
_cell.length_c   1.000
_cell.angle_alpha   90.00
_cell.angle_beta   90.00
_cell.angle_gamma   90.00
#
_symmetry.space_group_name_H-M   'P 1'
#
loop_
_entity.id
_entity.type
_entity.pdbx_description
1 polymer ?
#
loop_
_entity_poly.entity_id
_entity_poly.type
_entity_poly.pdbx_seq_one_letter_code
_entity_poly.pdbx_strand_id
1 'polypeptide(L)'
;GYALYLKRLFAKYELDIAVLGCYLNLANPNEESLRKIVHRYMAHIRFAALLGVGVVGTETGAPNEEYKYEEKNHSEEALEIFIKNLRPVVEYAEKMGVIMAIEPVYKHIVCNPKRARRVLDEIGSPNLQIIFDPVNLLDISNYQKRDTIIAEAVEVLGDDIAMVHIKDFVVEDGKLKSVA
;
A
#
# COMPACT_ATOMS: atom_id res chain seq x y z
N GLY A 1 -15.62 22.50 -8.17
CA GLY A 1 -15.88 21.60 -7.05
C GLY A 1 -14.71 21.51 -6.06
N TYR A 2 -14.85 20.71 -5.00
CA TYR A 2 -13.93 20.68 -3.87
C TYR A 2 -12.47 20.32 -4.24
N ALA A 3 -12.27 19.38 -5.17
CA ALA A 3 -10.92 19.05 -5.66
C ALA A 3 -10.19 20.26 -6.25
N LEU A 4 -10.87 21.07 -7.07
CA LEU A 4 -10.28 22.29 -7.64
C LEU A 4 -9.99 23.36 -6.58
N TYR A 5 -10.83 23.45 -5.56
CA TYR A 5 -10.58 24.33 -4.43
C TYR A 5 -9.30 23.93 -3.70
N LEU A 6 -9.16 22.64 -3.34
CA LEU A 6 -7.95 22.14 -2.69
C LEU A 6 -6.70 22.32 -3.56
N LYS A 7 -6.79 21.98 -4.85
CA LYS A 7 -5.67 22.18 -5.78
C LYS A 7 -5.16 23.62 -5.78
N ARG A 8 -6.07 24.61 -5.81
CA ARG A 8 -5.72 26.03 -5.73
C ARG A 8 -5.17 26.42 -4.38
N LEU A 9 -5.70 25.85 -3.30
CA LEU A 9 -5.24 26.11 -1.94
C LEU A 9 -3.80 25.63 -1.73
N PHE A 10 -3.47 24.40 -2.14
CA PHE A 10 -2.12 23.87 -2.07
C PHE A 10 -1.15 24.69 -2.93
N ALA A 11 -1.53 24.99 -4.18
CA ALA A 11 -0.73 25.83 -5.06
C ALA A 11 -0.47 27.24 -4.49
N LYS A 12 -1.42 27.84 -3.78
CA LYS A 12 -1.25 29.14 -3.12
C LYS A 12 -0.14 29.12 -2.07
N TYR A 13 0.09 27.97 -1.43
CA TYR A 13 1.13 27.80 -0.41
C TYR A 13 2.37 27.09 -0.94
N GLU A 14 2.49 26.93 -2.27
CA GLU A 14 3.61 26.24 -2.94
C GLU A 14 3.84 24.83 -2.40
N LEU A 15 2.72 24.11 -2.12
CA LEU A 15 2.73 22.75 -1.61
C LEU A 15 2.23 21.78 -2.69
N ASP A 16 2.96 20.70 -2.87
CA ASP A 16 2.55 19.55 -3.67
C ASP A 16 2.03 18.42 -2.76
N ILE A 17 1.06 17.65 -3.27
CA ILE A 17 0.55 16.48 -2.57
C ILE A 17 1.26 15.25 -3.15
N ALA A 18 2.12 14.62 -2.38
CA ALA A 18 2.90 13.47 -2.80
C ALA A 18 2.06 12.22 -2.97
N VAL A 19 1.12 11.97 -2.03
CA VAL A 19 0.26 10.78 -2.03
C VAL A 19 -1.10 11.07 -1.42
N LEU A 20 -2.13 10.41 -1.95
CA LEU A 20 -3.45 10.36 -1.33
C LEU A 20 -3.65 8.96 -0.71
N GLY A 21 -3.65 8.87 0.61
CA GLY A 21 -3.82 7.60 1.32
C GLY A 21 -5.26 7.08 1.28
N CYS A 22 -5.43 5.79 1.02
CA CYS A 22 -6.71 5.09 1.06
C CYS A 22 -6.52 3.70 1.67
N TYR A 23 -6.50 3.61 2.99
CA TYR A 23 -6.15 2.40 3.75
C TYR A 23 -7.41 1.57 4.07
N LEU A 24 -7.91 0.83 3.08
CA LEU A 24 -9.09 -0.01 3.20
C LEU A 24 -8.77 -1.46 2.85
N ASN A 25 -9.47 -2.40 3.47
CA ASN A 25 -9.20 -3.83 3.38
C ASN A 25 -9.71 -4.47 2.09
N LEU A 26 -8.86 -4.59 1.06
CA LEU A 26 -9.19 -5.26 -0.20
C LEU A 26 -9.32 -6.79 -0.08
N ALA A 27 -8.96 -7.39 1.06
CA ALA A 27 -9.18 -8.80 1.33
C ALA A 27 -10.36 -9.05 2.30
N ASN A 28 -11.23 -8.06 2.48
CA ASN A 28 -12.41 -8.19 3.34
C ASN A 28 -13.30 -9.36 2.86
N PRO A 29 -13.61 -10.35 3.72
CA PRO A 29 -14.41 -11.50 3.34
C PRO A 29 -15.91 -11.20 3.14
N ASN A 30 -16.38 -10.07 3.65
CA ASN A 30 -17.76 -9.62 3.45
C ASN A 30 -17.90 -8.97 2.07
N GLU A 31 -18.60 -9.63 1.15
CA GLU A 31 -18.75 -9.19 -0.24
C GLU A 31 -19.40 -7.80 -0.39
N GLU A 32 -20.36 -7.46 0.47
CA GLU A 32 -21.03 -6.16 0.41
C GLU A 32 -20.06 -5.05 0.83
N SER A 33 -19.31 -5.27 1.90
CA SER A 33 -18.25 -4.38 2.38
C SER A 33 -17.15 -4.24 1.33
N LEU A 34 -16.70 -5.34 0.74
CA LEU A 34 -15.68 -5.34 -0.32
C LEU A 34 -16.11 -4.51 -1.54
N ARG A 35 -17.36 -4.64 -2.00
CA ARG A 35 -17.89 -3.80 -3.11
C ARG A 35 -17.83 -2.31 -2.77
N LYS A 36 -18.21 -1.93 -1.54
CA LYS A 36 -18.13 -0.54 -1.07
C LYS A 36 -16.67 -0.05 -1.00
N ILE A 37 -15.75 -0.92 -0.57
CA ILE A 37 -14.31 -0.64 -0.50
C ILE A 37 -13.75 -0.37 -1.91
N VAL A 38 -14.01 -1.25 -2.87
CA VAL A 38 -13.56 -1.08 -4.27
C VAL A 38 -14.09 0.24 -4.86
N HIS A 39 -15.38 0.55 -4.68
CA HIS A 39 -15.95 1.82 -5.12
C HIS A 39 -15.28 3.03 -4.45
N ARG A 40 -14.88 2.91 -3.20
CA ARG A 40 -14.18 3.98 -2.48
C ARG A 40 -12.77 4.17 -3.01
N TYR A 41 -12.03 3.12 -3.35
CA TYR A 41 -10.75 3.23 -4.06
C TYR A 41 -10.89 3.95 -5.40
N MET A 42 -11.87 3.55 -6.22
CA MET A 42 -12.14 4.23 -7.50
C MET A 42 -12.47 5.72 -7.33
N ALA A 43 -13.22 6.06 -6.27
CA ALA A 43 -13.50 7.45 -5.93
C ALA A 43 -12.24 8.24 -5.50
N HIS A 44 -11.34 7.61 -4.72
CA HIS A 44 -10.05 8.22 -4.33
C HIS A 44 -9.14 8.42 -5.55
N ILE A 45 -9.03 7.43 -6.43
CA ILE A 45 -8.23 7.51 -7.66
C ILE A 45 -8.75 8.67 -8.55
N ARG A 46 -10.05 8.75 -8.76
CA ARG A 46 -10.67 9.88 -9.51
C ARG A 46 -10.43 11.22 -8.82
N PHE A 47 -10.51 11.26 -7.51
CA PHE A 47 -10.25 12.48 -6.74
C PHE A 47 -8.78 12.88 -6.84
N ALA A 48 -7.84 11.93 -6.76
CA ALA A 48 -6.41 12.16 -6.95
C ALA A 48 -6.13 12.76 -8.34
N ALA A 49 -6.68 12.18 -9.41
CA ALA A 49 -6.54 12.70 -10.76
C ALA A 49 -7.04 14.16 -10.89
N LEU A 50 -8.21 14.46 -10.34
CA LEU A 50 -8.77 15.82 -10.35
C LEU A 50 -7.94 16.83 -9.53
N LEU A 51 -7.35 16.36 -8.44
CA LEU A 51 -6.51 17.16 -7.56
C LEU A 51 -5.11 17.39 -8.15
N GLY A 52 -4.67 16.52 -9.05
CA GLY A 52 -3.34 16.51 -9.64
C GLY A 52 -2.33 15.71 -8.81
N VAL A 53 -2.82 14.78 -8.00
CA VAL A 53 -1.99 13.84 -7.22
C VAL A 53 -1.73 12.61 -8.06
N GLY A 54 -0.45 12.27 -8.24
CA GLY A 54 -0.04 11.15 -9.11
C GLY A 54 -0.16 9.78 -8.44
N VAL A 55 -0.22 9.70 -7.11
CA VAL A 55 -0.14 8.43 -6.36
C VAL A 55 -1.31 8.30 -5.37
N VAL A 56 -1.98 7.15 -5.39
CA VAL A 56 -2.88 6.70 -4.34
C VAL A 56 -2.23 5.52 -3.61
N GLY A 57 -2.02 5.67 -2.30
CA GLY A 57 -1.33 4.68 -1.47
C GLY A 57 -2.27 3.84 -0.62
N THR A 58 -1.91 2.58 -0.40
CA THR A 58 -2.61 1.65 0.51
C THR A 58 -1.67 0.61 1.10
N GLU A 59 -2.02 0.13 2.28
CA GLU A 59 -1.52 -1.14 2.82
C GLU A 59 -2.31 -2.33 2.25
N THR A 60 -1.95 -3.56 2.59
CA THR A 60 -2.43 -4.75 1.86
C THR A 60 -3.46 -5.61 2.60
N GLY A 61 -3.94 -5.13 3.75
CA GLY A 61 -5.10 -5.72 4.41
C GLY A 61 -4.87 -7.01 5.19
N ALA A 62 -5.98 -7.63 5.55
CA ALA A 62 -6.09 -8.89 6.27
C ALA A 62 -7.33 -9.67 5.79
N PRO A 63 -7.31 -11.02 5.81
CA PRO A 63 -8.45 -11.85 5.36
C PRO A 63 -9.56 -11.95 6.42
N ASN A 64 -9.81 -10.86 7.16
CA ASN A 64 -10.88 -10.74 8.16
C ASN A 64 -11.54 -9.35 8.11
N GLU A 65 -12.72 -9.20 8.71
CA GLU A 65 -13.47 -7.93 8.69
C GLU A 65 -12.84 -6.86 9.58
N GLU A 66 -12.16 -7.25 10.66
CA GLU A 66 -11.57 -6.35 11.65
C GLU A 66 -10.26 -5.71 11.20
N TYR A 67 -9.70 -6.12 10.06
CA TYR A 67 -8.41 -5.66 9.55
C TYR A 67 -7.28 -5.89 10.56
N LYS A 68 -7.31 -7.04 11.25
CA LYS A 68 -6.32 -7.40 12.28
C LYS A 68 -5.35 -8.47 11.80
N TYR A 69 -4.16 -8.44 12.36
CA TYR A 69 -3.19 -9.48 12.12
C TYR A 69 -3.63 -10.81 12.71
N GLU A 70 -3.53 -11.86 11.91
CA GLU A 70 -3.59 -13.26 12.27
C GLU A 70 -2.63 -14.06 11.35
N GLU A 71 -2.22 -15.27 11.76
CA GLU A 71 -1.29 -16.07 10.95
C GLU A 71 -1.78 -16.32 9.53
N LYS A 72 -3.10 -16.37 9.34
CA LYS A 72 -3.76 -16.51 8.04
C LYS A 72 -3.46 -15.35 7.07
N ASN A 73 -3.02 -14.18 7.55
CA ASN A 73 -2.59 -13.08 6.68
C ASN A 73 -1.45 -13.51 5.74
N HIS A 74 -0.59 -14.42 6.20
CA HIS A 74 0.56 -14.90 5.42
C HIS A 74 0.24 -16.12 4.54
N SER A 75 -1.01 -16.57 4.47
CA SER A 75 -1.41 -17.68 3.60
C SER A 75 -1.37 -17.30 2.12
N GLU A 76 -1.22 -18.30 1.26
CA GLU A 76 -1.31 -18.12 -0.19
C GLU A 76 -2.72 -17.72 -0.62
N GLU A 77 -3.74 -18.30 0.00
CA GLU A 77 -5.13 -17.96 -0.24
C GLU A 77 -5.41 -16.46 -0.02
N ALA A 78 -4.88 -15.89 1.08
CA ALA A 78 -5.04 -14.46 1.36
C ALA A 78 -4.38 -13.58 0.29
N LEU A 79 -3.20 -13.99 -0.21
CA LEU A 79 -2.52 -13.27 -1.28
C LEU A 79 -3.30 -13.31 -2.60
N GLU A 80 -3.82 -14.47 -2.98
CA GLU A 80 -4.63 -14.63 -4.19
C GLU A 80 -5.93 -13.79 -4.12
N ILE A 81 -6.60 -13.79 -2.98
CA ILE A 81 -7.78 -12.93 -2.75
C ILE A 81 -7.41 -11.45 -2.90
N PHE A 82 -6.31 -11.01 -2.30
CA PHE A 82 -5.85 -9.64 -2.40
C PHE A 82 -5.55 -9.24 -3.85
N ILE A 83 -4.77 -10.06 -4.59
CA ILE A 83 -4.44 -9.81 -6.00
C ILE A 83 -5.71 -9.71 -6.86
N LYS A 84 -6.63 -10.66 -6.69
CA LYS A 84 -7.91 -10.67 -7.41
C LYS A 84 -8.68 -9.37 -7.20
N ASN A 85 -8.76 -8.89 -5.97
CA ASN A 85 -9.55 -7.71 -5.62
C ASN A 85 -8.83 -6.38 -5.92
N LEU A 86 -7.50 -6.39 -5.95
CA LEU A 86 -6.68 -5.24 -6.34
C LEU A 86 -6.76 -4.97 -7.85
N ARG A 87 -6.83 -6.01 -8.67
CA ARG A 87 -6.82 -5.90 -10.15
C ARG A 87 -7.79 -4.84 -10.70
N PRO A 88 -9.10 -4.85 -10.40
CA PRO A 88 -10.03 -3.84 -10.92
C PRO A 88 -9.73 -2.42 -10.41
N VAL A 89 -9.07 -2.28 -9.27
CA VAL A 89 -8.65 -0.98 -8.74
C VAL A 89 -7.48 -0.43 -9.55
N VAL A 90 -6.49 -1.28 -9.88
CA VAL A 90 -5.35 -0.90 -10.72
C VAL A 90 -5.79 -0.59 -12.16
N GLU A 91 -6.66 -1.40 -12.76
CA GLU A 91 -7.24 -1.12 -14.08
C GLU A 91 -7.97 0.24 -14.13
N TYR A 92 -8.59 0.63 -13.02
CA TYR A 92 -9.21 1.95 -12.92
C TYR A 92 -8.15 3.05 -12.77
N ALA A 93 -7.07 2.80 -12.03
CA ALA A 93 -5.95 3.73 -11.90
C ALA A 93 -5.27 4.00 -13.24
N GLU A 94 -5.06 2.98 -14.07
CA GLU A 94 -4.56 3.11 -15.44
C GLU A 94 -5.42 4.07 -16.27
N LYS A 95 -6.75 3.87 -16.27
CA LYS A 95 -7.70 4.72 -17.01
C LYS A 95 -7.67 6.17 -16.55
N MET A 96 -7.31 6.42 -15.31
CA MET A 96 -7.24 7.74 -14.71
C MET A 96 -5.85 8.39 -14.76
N GLY A 97 -4.82 7.64 -15.23
CA GLY A 97 -3.43 8.09 -15.24
C GLY A 97 -2.84 8.30 -13.84
N VAL A 98 -3.25 7.48 -12.87
CA VAL A 98 -2.82 7.53 -11.48
C VAL A 98 -2.07 6.24 -11.13
N ILE A 99 -1.04 6.34 -10.34
CA ILE A 99 -0.33 5.19 -9.76
C ILE A 99 -1.10 4.70 -8.54
N MET A 100 -1.41 3.41 -8.50
CA MET A 100 -1.82 2.72 -7.28
C MET A 100 -0.56 2.16 -6.63
N ALA A 101 -0.22 2.59 -5.42
CA ALA A 101 0.97 2.13 -4.73
C ALA A 101 0.61 1.31 -3.49
N ILE A 102 1.12 0.08 -3.41
CA ILE A 102 0.93 -0.79 -2.24
C ILE A 102 2.14 -0.68 -1.31
N GLU A 103 1.88 -0.67 -0.02
CA GLU A 103 2.90 -0.65 1.03
C GLU A 103 2.98 -2.04 1.68
N PRO A 104 4.09 -2.78 1.48
CA PRO A 104 4.33 -4.04 2.17
C PRO A 104 4.54 -3.81 3.66
N VAL A 105 3.78 -4.53 4.49
CA VAL A 105 3.84 -4.46 5.96
C VAL A 105 3.89 -5.87 6.52
N TYR A 106 4.83 -6.15 7.42
CA TYR A 106 5.07 -7.49 7.98
C TYR A 106 3.78 -8.17 8.50
N LYS A 107 2.89 -7.43 9.13
CA LYS A 107 1.63 -7.95 9.69
C LYS A 107 0.47 -8.02 8.69
N HIS A 108 0.67 -7.62 7.45
CA HIS A 108 -0.36 -7.64 6.42
C HIS A 108 -0.16 -8.81 5.44
N ILE A 109 -1.02 -8.89 4.45
CA ILE A 109 -0.99 -9.95 3.44
C ILE A 109 0.30 -9.92 2.63
N VAL A 110 0.71 -8.74 2.17
CA VAL A 110 2.00 -8.56 1.49
C VAL A 110 3.05 -8.20 2.54
N CYS A 111 3.61 -9.23 3.16
CA CYS A 111 4.45 -9.11 4.36
C CYS A 111 5.96 -9.05 4.08
N ASN A 112 6.38 -9.21 2.82
CA ASN A 112 7.79 -9.25 2.44
C ASN A 112 8.00 -8.90 0.95
N PRO A 113 9.25 -8.61 0.52
CA PRO A 113 9.55 -8.23 -0.87
C PRO A 113 9.13 -9.25 -1.92
N LYS A 114 9.26 -10.55 -1.64
CA LYS A 114 8.89 -11.61 -2.61
C LYS A 114 7.40 -11.64 -2.89
N ARG A 115 6.58 -11.47 -1.85
CA ARG A 115 5.11 -11.38 -2.02
C ARG A 115 4.73 -10.11 -2.77
N ALA A 116 5.41 -8.98 -2.49
CA ALA A 116 5.20 -7.74 -3.24
C ALA A 116 5.55 -7.92 -4.73
N ARG A 117 6.71 -8.51 -5.04
CA ARG A 117 7.10 -8.81 -6.42
C ARG A 117 6.06 -9.66 -7.14
N ARG A 118 5.57 -10.72 -6.48
CA ARG A 118 4.50 -11.56 -7.05
C ARG A 118 3.23 -10.78 -7.37
N VAL A 119 2.80 -9.86 -6.49
CA VAL A 119 1.63 -8.99 -6.78
C VAL A 119 1.87 -8.14 -8.01
N LEU A 120 3.04 -7.52 -8.12
CA LEU A 120 3.41 -6.70 -9.28
C LEU A 120 3.41 -7.54 -10.57
N ASP A 121 4.03 -8.71 -10.56
CA ASP A 121 4.15 -9.60 -11.73
C ASP A 121 2.78 -10.15 -12.19
N GLU A 122 1.94 -10.60 -11.25
CA GLU A 122 0.63 -11.16 -11.59
C GLU A 122 -0.37 -10.10 -12.09
N ILE A 123 -0.28 -8.86 -11.61
CA ILE A 123 -1.11 -7.76 -12.12
C ILE A 123 -0.53 -7.24 -13.43
N GLY A 124 0.80 -7.08 -13.53
CA GLY A 124 1.51 -6.73 -14.75
C GLY A 124 1.21 -5.32 -15.27
N SER A 125 0.89 -4.37 -14.39
CA SER A 125 0.56 -2.99 -14.74
C SER A 125 1.65 -2.02 -14.32
N PRO A 126 2.10 -1.10 -15.18
CA PRO A 126 3.03 -0.04 -14.80
C PRO A 126 2.40 0.97 -13.81
N ASN A 127 1.09 0.98 -13.69
CA ASN A 127 0.38 1.81 -12.72
C ASN A 127 0.24 1.16 -11.33
N LEU A 128 0.79 -0.03 -11.13
CA LEU A 128 0.95 -0.63 -9.81
C LEU A 128 2.41 -0.50 -9.38
N GLN A 129 2.65 0.21 -8.29
CA GLN A 129 3.99 0.44 -7.75
C GLN A 129 4.03 0.25 -6.24
N ILE A 130 5.17 0.54 -5.62
CA ILE A 130 5.45 0.28 -4.20
C ILE A 130 5.62 1.59 -3.44
N ILE A 131 5.03 1.67 -2.26
CA ILE A 131 5.50 2.54 -1.18
C ILE A 131 6.46 1.72 -0.34
N PHE A 132 7.72 2.11 -0.32
CA PHE A 132 8.75 1.41 0.44
C PHE A 132 8.94 2.05 1.81
N ASP A 133 8.51 1.35 2.84
CA ASP A 133 8.77 1.69 4.24
C ASP A 133 9.61 0.54 4.86
N PRO A 134 10.91 0.72 5.04
CA PRO A 134 11.79 -0.33 5.52
C PRO A 134 11.42 -0.81 6.93
N VAL A 135 10.90 0.07 7.80
CA VAL A 135 10.50 -0.31 9.17
C VAL A 135 9.24 -1.15 9.18
N ASN A 136 8.31 -0.93 8.24
CA ASN A 136 7.09 -1.71 8.14
C ASN A 136 7.32 -3.18 7.70
N LEU A 137 8.49 -3.49 7.13
CA LEU A 137 8.91 -4.88 6.85
C LEU A 137 9.43 -5.61 8.09
N LEU A 138 9.60 -4.91 9.21
CA LEU A 138 10.21 -5.45 10.42
C LEU A 138 9.16 -5.79 11.49
N ASP A 139 9.51 -6.80 12.29
CA ASP A 139 8.81 -7.22 13.51
C ASP A 139 9.84 -7.69 14.54
N ILE A 140 9.40 -7.92 15.77
CA ILE A 140 10.27 -8.41 16.83
C ILE A 140 10.96 -9.73 16.49
N SER A 141 10.39 -10.52 15.61
CA SER A 141 10.93 -11.82 15.18
C SER A 141 12.03 -11.70 14.11
N ASN A 142 12.13 -10.57 13.39
CA ASN A 142 13.04 -10.45 12.25
C ASN A 142 13.94 -9.20 12.25
N TYR A 143 13.74 -8.22 13.14
CA TYR A 143 14.45 -6.92 13.12
C TYR A 143 15.98 -7.03 13.19
N GLN A 144 16.50 -8.10 13.77
CA GLN A 144 17.95 -8.35 13.81
C GLN A 144 18.55 -8.59 12.42
N LYS A 145 17.72 -8.97 11.44
CA LYS A 145 18.09 -9.17 10.03
C LYS A 145 17.72 -7.97 9.14
N ARG A 146 17.45 -6.81 9.74
CA ARG A 146 16.95 -5.61 9.02
C ARG A 146 17.78 -5.25 7.78
N ASP A 147 19.10 -5.26 7.91
CA ASP A 147 19.97 -4.86 6.81
C ASP A 147 19.82 -5.80 5.59
N THR A 148 19.68 -7.10 5.84
CA THR A 148 19.41 -8.10 4.79
C THR A 148 18.03 -7.92 4.18
N ILE A 149 16.99 -7.68 5.01
CA ILE A 149 15.61 -7.49 4.56
C ILE A 149 15.50 -6.22 3.69
N ILE A 150 16.15 -5.14 4.11
CA ILE A 150 16.15 -3.87 3.38
C ILE A 150 16.90 -4.03 2.06
N ALA A 151 18.08 -4.67 2.05
CA ALA A 151 18.85 -4.93 0.83
C ALA A 151 18.04 -5.79 -0.16
N GLU A 152 17.41 -6.87 0.30
CA GLU A 152 16.53 -7.70 -0.54
C GLU A 152 15.35 -6.89 -1.10
N ALA A 153 14.75 -6.02 -0.29
CA ALA A 153 13.64 -5.18 -0.77
C ALA A 153 14.08 -4.23 -1.88
N VAL A 154 15.23 -3.59 -1.75
CA VAL A 154 15.78 -2.71 -2.79
C VAL A 154 16.16 -3.49 -4.04
N GLU A 155 16.77 -4.67 -3.90
CA GLU A 155 17.13 -5.53 -5.03
C GLU A 155 15.90 -6.00 -5.81
N VAL A 156 14.84 -6.41 -5.11
CA VAL A 156 13.67 -7.06 -5.72
C VAL A 156 12.65 -6.03 -6.24
N LEU A 157 12.53 -4.86 -5.59
CA LEU A 157 11.46 -3.89 -5.82
C LEU A 157 11.95 -2.52 -6.31
N GLY A 158 13.26 -2.28 -6.35
CA GLY A 158 13.84 -0.95 -6.55
C GLY A 158 13.27 -0.18 -7.75
N ASP A 159 13.10 -0.85 -8.87
CA ASP A 159 12.59 -0.25 -10.11
C ASP A 159 11.08 0.11 -10.06
N ASP A 160 10.36 -0.47 -9.09
CA ASP A 160 8.92 -0.25 -8.92
C ASP A 160 8.59 0.64 -7.70
N ILE A 161 9.58 1.24 -7.04
CA ILE A 161 9.35 2.13 -5.89
C ILE A 161 8.90 3.51 -6.35
N ALA A 162 7.63 3.85 -6.10
CA ALA A 162 7.08 5.17 -6.34
C ALA A 162 7.41 6.17 -5.22
N MET A 163 7.53 5.68 -3.99
CA MET A 163 7.70 6.51 -2.81
C MET A 163 8.45 5.76 -1.70
N VAL A 164 9.21 6.50 -0.91
CA VAL A 164 9.89 5.97 0.28
C VAL A 164 9.36 6.69 1.52
N HIS A 165 8.96 5.91 2.52
CA HIS A 165 8.73 6.41 3.87
C HIS A 165 9.99 6.19 4.71
N ILE A 166 10.45 7.24 5.37
CA ILE A 166 11.63 7.17 6.25
C ILE A 166 11.18 7.41 7.68
N LYS A 167 11.40 6.41 8.52
CA LYS A 167 11.20 6.46 9.96
C LYS A 167 12.21 5.56 10.66
N ASP A 168 12.32 5.67 11.96
CA ASP A 168 13.17 4.81 12.78
C ASP A 168 12.33 3.88 13.68
N PHE A 169 12.97 3.01 14.42
CA PHE A 169 12.31 2.14 15.38
C PHE A 169 13.17 1.93 16.63
N VAL A 170 12.48 1.62 17.73
CA VAL A 170 13.10 1.16 18.97
C VAL A 170 12.52 -0.20 19.36
N VAL A 171 13.30 -0.98 20.12
CA VAL A 171 12.83 -2.23 20.72
C VAL A 171 12.74 -2.02 22.22
N GLU A 172 11.51 -2.01 22.73
CA GLU A 172 11.22 -1.83 24.16
C GLU A 172 10.19 -2.86 24.61
N ASP A 173 10.38 -3.45 25.78
CA ASP A 173 9.48 -4.43 26.39
C ASP A 173 9.13 -5.61 25.44
N GLY A 174 10.10 -6.07 24.64
CA GLY A 174 9.90 -7.14 23.66
C GLY A 174 9.01 -6.78 22.49
N LYS A 175 8.81 -5.48 22.21
CA LYS A 175 8.01 -4.97 21.08
C LYS A 175 8.84 -4.01 20.23
N LEU A 176 8.65 -4.09 18.93
CA LEU A 176 9.16 -3.10 17.99
C LEU A 176 8.15 -1.95 17.89
N LYS A 177 8.61 -0.73 18.13
CA LYS A 177 7.81 0.49 18.07
C LYS A 177 8.44 1.44 17.06
N SER A 178 7.67 1.92 16.08
CA SER A 178 8.10 2.99 15.18
C SER A 178 8.29 4.29 15.97
N VAL A 179 9.31 5.04 15.61
CA VAL A 179 9.61 6.38 16.13
C VAL A 179 9.88 7.33 14.95
N ALA A 180 9.65 8.63 15.17
CA ALA A 180 9.93 9.65 14.17
C ALA A 180 11.42 10.01 14.15
#